data_8c53db28f21314ed09c46c2db34dee4d
#
_entry.id   8c53db28f21314ed09c46c2db34dee4d
#
_cell.length_a   1.000
_cell.length_b   1.000
_cell.length_c   1.000
_cell.angle_alpha   90.00
_cell.angle_beta   90.00
_cell.angle_gamma   90.00
#
_symmetry.space_group_name_H-M   'P 1'
#
loop_
_entity.id
_entity.type
_entity.pdbx_description
1 polymer ?
#
loop_
_entity_poly.entity_id
_entity_poly.type
_entity_poly.pdbx_seq_one_letter_code
_entity_poly.pdbx_strand_id
1 'polypeptide(L)'
;MFRRVFHIFVLALPSLCDGSYQNVYGNTLQSCSQEGMALTGYTRNGYCVDQNDDAGSHHICINLSSTANNGENFCTVTGQSDWCSSKNMPCHENPNAYDCSIAQWCVCQWAFASYLANAGRCDQIQDIVCDAINMEALKGYYQQKGTSKYQNALDCIVERCGIDNDTLVSMVEVGHRGRRRSSSLGNAFLWTALIGASLVSAIYFSRRRNVNAKMKDGFVKMPDNN
;
A
#
# COMPACT_ATOMS: atom_id res chain seq x y z
N MET A 1 -40.72 31.01 -40.90
CA MET A 1 -39.65 30.01 -40.79
C MET A 1 -39.09 30.05 -39.38
N PHE A 2 -39.56 29.17 -38.47
CA PHE A 2 -39.05 29.11 -37.07
C PHE A 2 -37.97 28.06 -36.99
N ARG A 3 -36.70 28.48 -36.77
CA ARG A 3 -35.56 27.59 -36.47
C ARG A 3 -35.63 27.17 -35.01
N ARG A 4 -35.97 25.92 -34.73
CA ARG A 4 -35.85 25.31 -33.39
C ARG A 4 -34.38 25.04 -33.10
N VAL A 5 -33.83 25.75 -32.12
CA VAL A 5 -32.49 25.47 -31.55
C VAL A 5 -32.66 24.37 -30.52
N PHE A 6 -32.16 23.20 -30.84
CA PHE A 6 -32.04 22.10 -29.83
C PHE A 6 -30.83 22.36 -28.96
N HIS A 7 -31.07 22.69 -27.69
CA HIS A 7 -30.00 22.68 -26.69
C HIS A 7 -29.77 21.22 -26.24
N ILE A 8 -28.63 20.68 -26.65
CA ILE A 8 -28.16 19.39 -26.15
C ILE A 8 -27.57 19.64 -24.76
N PHE A 9 -28.29 19.26 -23.71
CA PHE A 9 -27.75 19.19 -22.36
C PHE A 9 -26.82 17.97 -22.31
N VAL A 10 -25.51 18.21 -22.39
CA VAL A 10 -24.50 17.19 -22.04
C VAL A 10 -24.50 17.09 -20.53
N LEU A 11 -25.20 16.07 -20.00
CA LEU A 11 -25.05 15.66 -18.63
C LEU A 11 -23.63 15.10 -18.47
N ALA A 12 -22.75 15.88 -17.87
CA ALA A 12 -21.47 15.38 -17.39
C ALA A 12 -21.77 14.31 -16.34
N LEU A 13 -21.66 13.03 -16.73
CA LEU A 13 -21.66 11.93 -15.79
C LEU A 13 -20.45 12.11 -14.89
N PRO A 14 -20.61 12.08 -13.54
CA PRO A 14 -19.46 12.06 -12.67
C PRO A 14 -18.62 10.82 -13.01
N SER A 15 -17.34 11.02 -13.26
CA SER A 15 -16.37 9.94 -13.47
C SER A 15 -16.49 8.97 -12.31
N LEU A 16 -17.03 7.80 -12.60
CA LEU A 16 -17.09 6.69 -11.65
C LEU A 16 -15.68 6.16 -11.44
N CYS A 17 -15.20 6.26 -10.19
CA CYS A 17 -14.06 5.55 -9.64
C CYS A 17 -12.71 5.85 -10.32
N ASP A 18 -12.22 7.04 -10.12
CA ASP A 18 -10.79 7.17 -9.86
C ASP A 18 -10.55 6.60 -8.46
N GLY A 19 -9.88 5.44 -8.38
CA GLY A 19 -9.47 4.83 -7.13
C GLY A 19 -8.33 5.63 -6.50
N SER A 20 -8.56 6.94 -6.29
CA SER A 20 -7.59 7.83 -5.68
C SER A 20 -7.37 7.36 -4.25
N TYR A 21 -6.12 7.04 -3.93
CA TYR A 21 -5.73 6.77 -2.54
C TYR A 21 -6.06 7.98 -1.68
N GLN A 22 -6.48 7.72 -0.45
CA GLN A 22 -6.81 8.76 0.53
C GLN A 22 -5.65 8.95 1.50
N ASN A 23 -5.43 10.19 1.91
CA ASN A 23 -4.54 10.52 3.00
C ASN A 23 -5.23 10.33 4.38
N VAL A 24 -4.51 10.58 5.45
CA VAL A 24 -5.00 10.43 6.83
C VAL A 24 -6.19 11.32 7.20
N TYR A 25 -6.55 12.29 6.37
CA TYR A 25 -7.73 13.16 6.53
C TYR A 25 -8.92 12.71 5.69
N GLY A 26 -8.81 11.63 4.90
CA GLY A 26 -9.82 11.20 3.95
C GLY A 26 -9.83 11.98 2.64
N ASN A 27 -8.89 12.90 2.44
CA ASN A 27 -8.70 13.64 1.20
C ASN A 27 -7.83 12.85 0.22
N THR A 28 -7.72 13.31 -1.03
CA THR A 28 -6.80 12.74 -2.02
C THR A 28 -5.37 12.75 -1.48
N LEU A 29 -4.70 11.59 -1.54
CA LEU A 29 -3.29 11.43 -1.14
C LEU A 29 -2.41 12.40 -1.92
N GLN A 30 -1.59 13.19 -1.21
CA GLN A 30 -0.64 14.10 -1.83
C GLN A 30 0.70 13.41 -2.09
N SER A 31 1.50 13.98 -2.99
CA SER A 31 2.85 13.48 -3.26
C SER A 31 3.76 13.69 -2.06
N CYS A 32 4.53 12.67 -1.71
CA CYS A 32 5.55 12.71 -0.66
C CYS A 32 6.87 13.31 -1.18
N SER A 33 7.21 13.12 -2.47
CA SER A 33 8.34 13.83 -3.08
C SER A 33 7.85 14.96 -3.99
N GLN A 34 8.66 16.00 -4.09
CA GLN A 34 8.40 17.20 -4.87
C GLN A 34 9.60 17.53 -5.75
N GLU A 35 9.49 18.58 -6.58
CA GLU A 35 10.58 19.09 -7.40
C GLU A 35 11.82 19.36 -6.55
N GLY A 36 13.00 18.99 -7.05
CA GLY A 36 14.27 19.08 -6.35
C GLY A 36 14.54 17.99 -5.31
N MET A 37 13.61 17.04 -5.14
CA MET A 37 13.77 15.90 -4.22
C MET A 37 13.93 14.57 -4.97
N ALA A 38 14.52 13.61 -4.29
CA ALA A 38 14.56 12.24 -4.76
C ALA A 38 13.16 11.65 -4.91
N LEU A 39 12.91 10.95 -6.02
CA LEU A 39 11.63 10.32 -6.31
C LEU A 39 11.39 9.13 -5.38
N THR A 40 10.38 9.23 -4.54
CA THR A 40 10.00 8.22 -3.54
C THR A 40 8.81 7.35 -3.96
N GLY A 41 8.36 6.53 -3.03
CA GLY A 41 7.26 5.56 -3.19
C GLY A 41 7.76 4.19 -3.62
N TYR A 42 7.00 3.15 -3.27
CA TYR A 42 7.31 1.77 -3.66
C TYR A 42 7.40 1.62 -5.18
N THR A 43 6.45 2.23 -5.89
CA THR A 43 6.39 2.26 -7.37
C THR A 43 7.20 3.39 -8.00
N ARG A 44 7.94 4.17 -7.22
CA ARG A 44 8.70 5.35 -7.69
C ARG A 44 7.84 6.33 -8.48
N ASN A 45 6.67 6.64 -7.97
CA ASN A 45 5.73 7.61 -8.55
C ASN A 45 5.54 8.87 -7.67
N GLY A 46 6.28 9.00 -6.57
CA GLY A 46 6.21 10.11 -5.64
C GLY A 46 5.21 9.96 -4.52
N TYR A 47 4.33 8.95 -4.56
CA TYR A 47 3.24 8.76 -3.61
C TYR A 47 3.46 7.52 -2.73
N CYS A 48 3.02 7.60 -1.48
CA CYS A 48 3.01 6.48 -0.55
C CYS A 48 1.75 5.62 -0.77
N VAL A 49 1.65 5.00 -1.96
CA VAL A 49 0.48 4.22 -2.38
C VAL A 49 0.46 2.83 -1.76
N ASP A 50 -0.74 2.30 -1.56
CA ASP A 50 -0.94 0.90 -1.18
C ASP A 50 -0.79 -0.01 -2.39
N GLN A 51 0.08 -1.03 -2.29
CA GLN A 51 0.32 -2.01 -3.35
C GLN A 51 0.27 -3.42 -2.77
N ASN A 52 -0.40 -4.33 -3.49
CA ASN A 52 -0.61 -5.70 -3.00
C ASN A 52 0.68 -6.51 -2.83
N ASP A 53 1.75 -6.16 -3.54
CA ASP A 53 3.06 -6.81 -3.50
C ASP A 53 4.08 -6.07 -2.62
N ASP A 54 3.69 -4.94 -2.03
CA ASP A 54 4.49 -4.18 -1.06
C ASP A 54 4.36 -4.76 0.34
N ALA A 55 5.15 -5.78 0.67
CA ALA A 55 5.20 -6.38 2.00
C ALA A 55 5.59 -5.38 3.11
N GLY A 56 6.28 -4.30 2.75
CA GLY A 56 6.68 -3.22 3.67
C GLY A 56 5.54 -2.25 3.97
N SER A 57 4.54 -2.17 3.10
CA SER A 57 3.46 -1.19 3.19
C SER A 57 4.04 0.22 3.38
N HIS A 58 4.65 0.77 2.30
CA HIS A 58 5.36 2.06 2.33
C HIS A 58 4.38 3.24 2.36
N HIS A 59 3.60 3.32 3.42
CA HIS A 59 2.47 4.23 3.57
C HIS A 59 2.78 5.54 4.30
N ILE A 60 3.92 5.64 4.99
CA ILE A 60 4.26 6.78 5.83
C ILE A 60 5.26 7.70 5.13
N CYS A 61 4.89 8.96 4.92
CA CYS A 61 5.81 9.98 4.44
C CYS A 61 6.51 10.65 5.62
N ILE A 62 7.85 10.51 5.72
CA ILE A 62 8.68 11.20 6.72
C ILE A 62 9.50 12.28 6.02
N ASN A 63 9.63 13.44 6.65
CA ASN A 63 10.57 14.47 6.25
C ASN A 63 11.96 14.15 6.85
N LEU A 64 12.77 13.41 6.10
CA LEU A 64 14.11 12.99 6.50
C LEU A 64 15.13 14.14 6.51
N SER A 65 14.78 15.30 5.93
CA SER A 65 15.59 16.54 6.04
C SER A 65 15.33 17.31 7.33
N SER A 66 14.26 16.99 8.06
CA SER A 66 14.00 17.58 9.38
C SER A 66 14.94 16.97 10.44
N THR A 67 15.17 17.74 11.51
CA THR A 67 15.99 17.28 12.64
C THR A 67 15.07 16.70 13.72
N ALA A 68 15.30 15.46 14.10
CA ALA A 68 14.66 14.88 15.28
C ALA A 68 15.18 15.53 16.56
N ASN A 69 14.37 15.62 17.61
CA ASN A 69 14.76 16.25 18.87
C ASN A 69 15.94 15.55 19.57
N ASN A 70 16.14 14.27 19.33
CA ASN A 70 17.28 13.49 19.82
C ASN A 70 18.53 13.59 18.90
N GLY A 71 18.43 14.29 17.77
CA GLY A 71 19.50 14.45 16.77
C GLY A 71 19.74 13.23 15.88
N GLU A 72 18.99 12.15 16.05
CA GLU A 72 19.15 10.90 15.28
C GLU A 72 18.10 10.80 14.16
N ASN A 73 18.52 10.35 12.97
CA ASN A 73 17.62 10.16 11.85
C ASN A 73 16.98 8.76 11.85
N PHE A 74 15.98 8.58 10.98
CA PHE A 74 15.26 7.33 10.81
C PHE A 74 16.18 6.12 10.58
N CYS A 75 17.20 6.25 9.71
CA CYS A 75 18.11 5.16 9.39
C CYS A 75 18.94 4.72 10.61
N THR A 76 19.49 5.69 11.36
CA THR A 76 20.26 5.41 12.58
C THR A 76 19.42 4.67 13.60
N VAL A 77 18.24 5.21 13.93
CA VAL A 77 17.37 4.66 14.99
C VAL A 77 16.81 3.28 14.62
N THR A 78 16.56 3.02 13.32
CA THR A 78 16.06 1.72 12.85
C THR A 78 17.17 0.72 12.53
N GLY A 79 18.45 1.11 12.65
CA GLY A 79 19.59 0.24 12.38
C GLY A 79 19.77 -0.10 10.89
N GLN A 80 19.25 0.74 10.00
CA GLN A 80 19.42 0.59 8.56
C GLN A 80 20.74 1.22 8.10
N SER A 81 21.24 0.82 6.92
CA SER A 81 22.33 1.53 6.27
C SER A 81 21.94 3.00 6.04
N ASP A 82 22.93 3.91 6.03
CA ASP A 82 22.68 5.36 5.88
C ASP A 82 22.28 5.76 4.45
N TRP A 83 21.17 5.22 3.97
CA TRP A 83 20.55 5.66 2.72
C TRP A 83 19.79 6.99 2.89
N CYS A 84 19.42 7.36 4.12
CA CYS A 84 18.68 8.58 4.43
C CYS A 84 19.41 9.86 3.99
N SER A 85 20.73 9.83 3.93
CA SER A 85 21.59 10.96 3.50
C SER A 85 22.02 10.87 2.03
N SER A 86 21.45 9.92 1.25
CA SER A 86 21.82 9.77 -0.16
C SER A 86 21.47 11.01 -0.98
N LYS A 87 22.39 11.38 -1.88
CA LYS A 87 22.30 12.56 -2.78
C LYS A 87 22.32 12.20 -4.26
N ASN A 88 22.34 10.91 -4.58
CA ASN A 88 22.46 10.41 -5.95
C ASN A 88 21.25 9.51 -6.28
N MET A 89 20.05 10.04 -6.05
CA MET A 89 18.80 9.34 -6.31
C MET A 89 18.10 9.92 -7.55
N PRO A 90 17.24 9.13 -8.23
CA PRO A 90 16.39 9.65 -9.29
C PRO A 90 15.58 10.85 -8.81
N CYS A 91 15.52 11.92 -9.62
CA CYS A 91 14.77 13.12 -9.28
C CYS A 91 13.28 12.97 -9.55
N HIS A 92 12.45 13.66 -8.75
CA HIS A 92 10.99 13.65 -8.92
C HIS A 92 10.57 14.17 -10.30
N GLU A 93 11.13 15.28 -10.73
CA GLU A 93 10.83 15.93 -12.02
C GLU A 93 11.48 15.23 -13.22
N ASN A 94 12.57 14.51 -13.00
CA ASN A 94 13.29 13.76 -14.04
C ASN A 94 13.87 12.46 -13.49
N PRO A 95 13.14 11.33 -13.58
CA PRO A 95 13.63 10.05 -13.06
C PRO A 95 14.91 9.51 -13.70
N ASN A 96 15.36 10.10 -14.81
CA ASN A 96 16.62 9.75 -15.47
C ASN A 96 17.82 10.56 -14.96
N ALA A 97 17.60 11.64 -14.18
CA ALA A 97 18.64 12.37 -13.49
C ALA A 97 18.87 11.73 -12.11
N TYR A 98 20.13 11.49 -11.74
CA TYR A 98 20.54 10.83 -10.50
C TYR A 98 21.38 11.79 -9.65
N ASP A 99 20.85 12.97 -9.34
CA ASP A 99 21.51 14.04 -8.60
C ASP A 99 20.62 14.65 -7.50
N CYS A 100 19.50 14.01 -7.20
CA CYS A 100 18.60 14.46 -6.16
C CYS A 100 18.89 13.83 -4.80
N SER A 101 18.73 14.66 -3.76
CA SER A 101 18.85 14.23 -2.37
C SER A 101 17.53 13.68 -1.85
N ILE A 102 17.62 12.71 -0.96
CA ILE A 102 16.47 12.28 -0.17
C ILE A 102 16.14 13.41 0.81
N ALA A 103 14.89 13.92 0.72
CA ALA A 103 14.34 14.88 1.67
C ALA A 103 13.09 14.33 2.33
N GLN A 104 12.05 13.99 1.55
CA GLN A 104 10.87 13.29 2.05
C GLN A 104 10.85 11.90 1.44
N TRP A 105 10.40 10.91 2.23
CA TRP A 105 10.45 9.52 1.81
C TRP A 105 9.30 8.69 2.34
N CYS A 106 8.73 7.85 1.47
CA CYS A 106 7.76 6.84 1.86
C CYS A 106 8.48 5.69 2.55
N VAL A 107 8.30 5.55 3.84
CA VAL A 107 8.87 4.45 4.62
C VAL A 107 7.84 3.37 4.92
N CYS A 108 8.33 2.15 5.12
CA CYS A 108 7.54 1.03 5.60
C CYS A 108 6.84 1.39 6.91
N GLN A 109 5.51 1.20 6.99
CA GLN A 109 4.75 1.52 8.21
C GLN A 109 5.22 0.70 9.43
N TRP A 110 5.66 -0.55 9.22
CA TRP A 110 6.19 -1.37 10.30
C TRP A 110 7.55 -0.90 10.81
N ALA A 111 8.38 -0.35 9.90
CA ALA A 111 9.64 0.29 10.26
C ALA A 111 9.41 1.64 10.96
N PHE A 112 8.38 2.40 10.58
CA PHE A 112 7.97 3.61 11.30
C PHE A 112 7.56 3.31 12.74
N ALA A 113 6.77 2.28 12.97
CA ALA A 113 6.42 1.86 14.33
C ALA A 113 7.66 1.42 15.14
N SER A 114 8.69 0.83 14.48
CA SER A 114 9.96 0.52 15.12
C SER A 114 10.77 1.75 15.41
N TYR A 115 10.79 2.72 14.49
CA TYR A 115 11.45 4.02 14.67
C TYR A 115 10.93 4.71 15.93
N LEU A 116 9.61 4.82 16.06
CA LEU A 116 8.98 5.41 17.23
C LEU A 116 9.29 4.65 18.53
N ALA A 117 9.21 3.31 18.49
CA ALA A 117 9.50 2.49 19.66
C ALA A 117 10.96 2.64 20.13
N ASN A 118 11.91 2.74 19.20
CA ASN A 118 13.33 2.88 19.50
C ASN A 118 13.69 4.32 19.94
N ALA A 119 13.04 5.35 19.34
CA ALA A 119 13.17 6.74 19.75
C ALA A 119 12.48 7.02 21.11
N GLY A 120 11.55 6.18 21.52
CA GLY A 120 10.87 6.21 22.82
C GLY A 120 9.62 7.10 22.86
N ARG A 121 9.54 8.19 22.08
CA ARG A 121 8.44 9.16 22.11
C ARG A 121 8.17 9.78 20.74
N CYS A 122 6.93 10.20 20.52
CA CYS A 122 6.49 10.82 19.27
C CYS A 122 7.21 12.14 18.95
N ASP A 123 7.56 12.93 19.97
CA ASP A 123 8.29 14.20 19.84
C ASP A 123 9.79 14.02 19.58
N GLN A 124 10.32 12.81 19.64
CA GLN A 124 11.74 12.50 19.41
C GLN A 124 12.06 12.10 17.97
N ILE A 125 11.06 11.89 17.12
CA ILE A 125 11.23 11.49 15.73
C ILE A 125 11.22 12.70 14.79
N GLN A 126 11.72 12.49 13.58
CA GLN A 126 11.65 13.46 12.48
C GLN A 126 10.18 13.76 12.12
N ASP A 127 9.96 14.87 11.40
CA ASP A 127 8.63 15.30 11.01
C ASP A 127 7.96 14.31 10.04
N ILE A 128 6.65 14.21 10.13
CA ILE A 128 5.82 13.44 9.19
C ILE A 128 5.01 14.40 8.32
N VAL A 129 4.71 13.97 7.08
CA VAL A 129 3.98 14.78 6.11
C VAL A 129 2.57 14.22 5.99
N CYS A 130 1.66 14.72 6.80
CA CYS A 130 0.31 14.16 7.01
C CYS A 130 -0.52 14.01 5.74
N ASP A 131 -0.51 15.01 4.84
CA ASP A 131 -1.22 14.95 3.56
C ASP A 131 -0.71 13.86 2.60
N ALA A 132 0.52 13.39 2.84
CA ALA A 132 1.19 12.35 2.05
C ALA A 132 1.27 11.00 2.77
N ILE A 133 0.68 10.85 3.95
CA ILE A 133 0.51 9.56 4.63
C ILE A 133 -0.76 8.89 4.11
N ASN A 134 -0.64 7.66 3.64
CA ASN A 134 -1.77 6.87 3.16
C ASN A 134 -2.66 6.43 4.32
N MET A 135 -3.97 6.54 4.15
CA MET A 135 -4.96 6.11 5.15
C MET A 135 -4.84 4.63 5.53
N GLU A 136 -4.34 3.79 4.64
CA GLU A 136 -4.13 2.36 4.94
C GLU A 136 -3.14 2.15 6.11
N ALA A 137 -2.26 3.13 6.40
CA ALA A 137 -1.42 3.08 7.61
C ALA A 137 -2.25 3.13 8.89
N LEU A 138 -3.23 4.06 8.98
CA LEU A 138 -4.13 4.15 10.13
C LEU A 138 -4.95 2.88 10.29
N LYS A 139 -5.49 2.36 9.20
CA LYS A 139 -6.26 1.10 9.19
C LYS A 139 -5.41 -0.08 9.65
N GLY A 140 -4.17 -0.19 9.15
CA GLY A 140 -3.23 -1.24 9.53
C GLY A 140 -2.88 -1.21 11.00
N TYR A 141 -2.58 -0.05 11.56
CA TYR A 141 -2.30 0.10 12.98
C TYR A 141 -3.53 -0.12 13.86
N TYR A 142 -4.69 0.42 13.48
CA TYR A 142 -5.94 0.22 14.21
C TYR A 142 -6.33 -1.26 14.33
N GLN A 143 -6.09 -2.04 13.28
CA GLN A 143 -6.33 -3.50 13.31
C GLN A 143 -5.41 -4.22 14.29
N GLN A 144 -4.24 -3.66 14.61
CA GLN A 144 -3.23 -4.21 15.50
C GLN A 144 -3.04 -3.44 16.80
N LYS A 145 -4.03 -2.62 17.18
CA LYS A 145 -4.00 -1.77 18.39
C LYS A 145 -3.82 -2.53 19.72
N GLY A 146 -4.00 -3.84 19.73
CA GLY A 146 -3.65 -4.69 20.88
C GLY A 146 -2.15 -4.82 21.15
N THR A 147 -1.30 -4.39 20.21
CA THR A 147 0.16 -4.35 20.34
C THR A 147 0.60 -2.93 20.63
N SER A 148 1.23 -2.67 21.78
CA SER A 148 1.63 -1.32 22.22
C SER A 148 2.44 -0.55 21.17
N LYS A 149 3.34 -1.21 20.46
CA LYS A 149 4.15 -0.63 19.38
C LYS A 149 3.30 0.01 18.27
N TYR A 150 2.25 -0.67 17.83
CA TYR A 150 1.38 -0.19 16.76
C TYR A 150 0.35 0.81 17.27
N GLN A 151 -0.10 0.65 18.52
CA GLN A 151 -0.93 1.66 19.17
C GLN A 151 -0.17 3.00 19.27
N ASN A 152 1.07 2.98 19.75
CA ASN A 152 1.89 4.19 19.85
C ASN A 152 2.13 4.85 18.49
N ALA A 153 2.29 4.07 17.41
CA ALA A 153 2.44 4.60 16.06
C ALA A 153 1.14 5.26 15.56
N LEU A 154 -0.02 4.65 15.83
CA LEU A 154 -1.34 5.24 15.56
C LEU A 154 -1.52 6.55 16.31
N ASP A 155 -1.28 6.54 17.63
CA ASP A 155 -1.45 7.70 18.50
C ASP A 155 -0.53 8.85 18.07
N CYS A 156 0.71 8.55 17.67
CA CYS A 156 1.65 9.54 17.19
C CYS A 156 1.18 10.22 15.89
N ILE A 157 0.64 9.46 14.92
CA ILE A 157 0.11 10.05 13.69
C ILE A 157 -1.12 10.89 14.00
N VAL A 158 -2.02 10.38 14.84
CA VAL A 158 -3.24 11.08 15.27
C VAL A 158 -2.89 12.42 15.93
N GLU A 159 -1.94 12.40 16.87
CA GLU A 159 -1.47 13.60 17.57
C GLU A 159 -0.83 14.61 16.60
N ARG A 160 0.16 14.18 15.81
CA ARG A 160 0.91 15.08 14.93
C ARG A 160 0.09 15.61 13.76
N CYS A 161 -0.87 14.84 13.27
CA CYS A 161 -1.74 15.25 12.19
C CYS A 161 -3.03 15.93 12.69
N GLY A 162 -3.26 16.01 14.01
CA GLY A 162 -4.43 16.67 14.59
C GLY A 162 -5.75 15.98 14.20
N ILE A 163 -5.75 14.65 14.12
CA ILE A 163 -6.93 13.86 13.78
C ILE A 163 -7.75 13.66 15.05
N ASP A 164 -9.02 14.03 15.04
CA ASP A 164 -9.92 13.73 16.17
C ASP A 164 -10.36 12.26 16.18
N ASN A 165 -10.69 11.74 17.37
CA ASN A 165 -11.02 10.33 17.54
C ASN A 165 -12.29 9.91 16.79
N ASP A 166 -13.29 10.77 16.68
CA ASP A 166 -14.55 10.46 15.99
C ASP A 166 -14.30 10.32 14.49
N THR A 167 -13.48 11.21 13.94
CA THR A 167 -12.99 11.15 12.56
C THR A 167 -12.18 9.87 12.33
N LEU A 168 -11.22 9.54 13.20
CA LEU A 168 -10.44 8.32 13.10
C LEU A 168 -11.33 7.06 13.05
N VAL A 169 -12.26 6.92 14.01
CA VAL A 169 -13.17 5.77 14.08
C VAL A 169 -14.02 5.67 12.82
N SER A 170 -14.59 6.79 12.35
CA SER A 170 -15.40 6.81 11.13
C SER A 170 -14.62 6.33 9.90
N MET A 171 -13.36 6.78 9.73
CA MET A 171 -12.51 6.44 8.61
C MET A 171 -12.11 4.95 8.59
N VAL A 172 -11.76 4.39 9.75
CA VAL A 172 -11.32 2.99 9.83
C VAL A 172 -12.49 2.00 9.79
N GLU A 173 -13.69 2.36 10.28
CA GLU A 173 -14.87 1.49 10.25
C GLU A 173 -15.56 1.42 8.89
N VAL A 174 -15.59 2.52 8.12
CA VAL A 174 -16.16 2.53 6.77
C VAL A 174 -15.43 1.53 5.88
N GLY A 175 -14.11 1.43 5.99
CA GLY A 175 -13.29 0.43 5.29
C GLY A 175 -13.70 -1.02 5.60
N HIS A 176 -14.11 -1.32 6.83
CA HIS A 176 -14.58 -2.65 7.22
C HIS A 176 -15.95 -3.03 6.64
N ARG A 177 -16.87 -2.08 6.53
CA ARG A 177 -18.21 -2.34 5.95
C ARG A 177 -18.16 -2.60 4.45
N GLY A 178 -17.28 -1.91 3.72
CA GLY A 178 -17.08 -2.12 2.28
C GLY A 178 -16.52 -3.52 1.98
N ARG A 179 -15.53 -3.98 2.75
CA ARG A 179 -14.89 -5.29 2.57
C ARG A 179 -15.84 -6.45 2.92
N ARG A 180 -16.71 -6.32 3.93
CA ARG A 180 -17.71 -7.36 4.28
C ARG A 180 -18.82 -7.48 3.23
N ARG A 181 -19.25 -6.40 2.57
CA ARG A 181 -20.24 -6.46 1.48
C ARG A 181 -19.70 -7.14 0.22
N SER A 182 -18.45 -6.91 -0.13
CA SER A 182 -17.82 -7.56 -1.29
C SER A 182 -17.66 -9.07 -1.09
N SER A 183 -17.32 -9.55 0.11
CA SER A 183 -17.19 -10.99 0.40
C SER A 183 -18.52 -11.72 0.45
N SER A 184 -19.62 -11.04 0.84
CA SER A 184 -20.96 -11.65 0.88
C SER A 184 -21.55 -11.86 -0.51
N LEU A 185 -21.29 -10.98 -1.48
CA LEU A 185 -21.75 -11.15 -2.86
C LEU A 185 -20.94 -12.22 -3.62
N GLY A 186 -19.64 -12.36 -3.33
CA GLY A 186 -18.78 -13.38 -3.92
C GLY A 186 -19.19 -14.81 -3.54
N ASN A 187 -19.61 -15.02 -2.31
CA ASN A 187 -20.01 -16.35 -1.85
C ASN A 187 -21.36 -16.81 -2.41
N ALA A 188 -22.30 -15.93 -2.72
CA ALA A 188 -23.58 -16.30 -3.31
C ALA A 188 -23.44 -16.81 -4.76
N PHE A 189 -22.46 -16.29 -5.53
CA PHE A 189 -22.18 -16.75 -6.89
C PHE A 189 -21.34 -18.03 -6.94
N LEU A 190 -20.52 -18.32 -5.92
CA LEU A 190 -19.71 -19.54 -5.87
C LEU A 190 -20.54 -20.80 -5.59
N TRP A 191 -21.63 -20.71 -4.84
CA TRP A 191 -22.48 -21.88 -4.55
C TRP A 191 -23.31 -22.37 -5.75
N THR A 192 -23.66 -21.47 -6.66
CA THR A 192 -24.40 -21.87 -7.89
C THR A 192 -23.48 -22.46 -8.96
N ALA A 193 -22.18 -22.11 -8.97
CA ALA A 193 -21.18 -22.65 -9.89
C ALA A 193 -20.68 -24.06 -9.50
N LEU A 194 -20.68 -24.39 -8.19
CA LEU A 194 -20.19 -25.69 -7.70
C LEU A 194 -21.15 -26.86 -7.96
N ILE A 195 -22.46 -26.62 -8.16
CA ILE A 195 -23.42 -27.67 -8.47
C ILE A 195 -23.33 -28.09 -9.95
N GLY A 196 -22.89 -27.18 -10.84
CA GLY A 196 -22.71 -27.49 -12.28
C GLY A 196 -21.38 -28.19 -12.61
N ALA A 197 -20.32 -28.02 -11.79
CA ALA A 197 -18.99 -28.55 -12.07
C ALA A 197 -18.78 -30.00 -11.64
N SER A 198 -19.63 -30.55 -10.77
CA SER A 198 -19.48 -31.92 -10.24
C SER A 198 -19.74 -33.02 -11.27
N LEU A 199 -20.48 -32.75 -12.33
CA LEU A 199 -20.78 -33.74 -13.38
C LEU A 199 -19.72 -33.79 -14.50
N VAL A 200 -18.94 -32.72 -14.71
CA VAL A 200 -17.91 -32.66 -15.75
C VAL A 200 -16.58 -33.22 -15.25
N SER A 201 -16.28 -33.10 -13.94
CA SER A 201 -15.02 -33.57 -13.36
C SER A 201 -14.93 -35.11 -13.30
N ALA A 202 -16.01 -35.82 -13.17
CA ALA A 202 -16.01 -37.29 -13.13
C ALA A 202 -15.56 -37.92 -14.46
N ILE A 203 -15.86 -37.26 -15.59
CA ILE A 203 -15.51 -37.76 -16.95
C ILE A 203 -14.05 -37.45 -17.27
N TYR A 204 -13.50 -36.34 -16.74
CA TYR A 204 -12.11 -35.95 -17.00
C TYR A 204 -11.07 -36.74 -16.20
N PHE A 205 -11.41 -37.14 -14.97
CA PHE A 205 -10.51 -37.94 -14.11
C PHE A 205 -10.39 -39.40 -14.56
N SER A 206 -11.43 -39.96 -15.19
CA SER A 206 -11.40 -41.33 -15.73
C SER A 206 -10.44 -41.44 -16.92
N ARG A 207 -10.31 -40.40 -17.75
CA ARG A 207 -9.40 -40.39 -18.91
C ARG A 207 -7.93 -40.22 -18.54
N ARG A 208 -7.62 -39.50 -17.43
CA ARG A 208 -6.24 -39.23 -17.03
C ARG A 208 -5.53 -40.38 -16.34
N ARG A 209 -6.26 -41.32 -15.74
CA ARG A 209 -5.69 -42.56 -15.15
C ARG A 209 -5.12 -43.51 -16.19
N ASN A 210 -5.64 -43.53 -17.40
CA ASN A 210 -5.17 -44.40 -18.47
C ASN A 210 -3.92 -43.89 -19.19
N VAL A 211 -3.56 -42.60 -19.10
CA VAL A 211 -2.39 -42.05 -19.73
C VAL A 211 -1.13 -42.17 -18.83
N ASN A 212 -1.30 -42.08 -17.50
CA ASN A 212 -0.18 -42.19 -16.56
C ASN A 212 0.30 -43.64 -16.31
N ALA A 213 -0.48 -44.66 -16.66
CA ALA A 213 -0.07 -46.06 -16.60
C ALA A 213 0.95 -46.41 -17.70
N LYS A 214 0.92 -45.70 -18.86
CA LYS A 214 1.83 -45.96 -19.99
C LYS A 214 3.19 -45.22 -19.90
N MET A 215 3.38 -44.29 -18.95
CA MET A 215 4.65 -43.56 -18.80
C MET A 215 5.62 -44.15 -17.76
N LYS A 216 5.22 -45.18 -17.04
CA LYS A 216 6.09 -45.81 -16.02
C LYS A 216 7.05 -46.87 -16.55
N ASP A 217 6.87 -47.36 -17.78
CA ASP A 217 7.66 -48.45 -18.32
C ASP A 217 8.79 -48.02 -19.29
N GLY A 218 9.12 -46.71 -19.35
CA GLY A 218 10.07 -46.17 -20.31
C GLY A 218 11.33 -45.49 -19.75
N PHE A 219 11.72 -45.75 -18.49
CA PHE A 219 12.96 -45.13 -17.96
C PHE A 219 14.17 -46.02 -18.23
N VAL A 220 14.83 -45.75 -19.35
CA VAL A 220 16.13 -46.39 -19.72
C VAL A 220 17.23 -45.71 -18.89
N LYS A 221 17.98 -46.55 -18.18
CA LYS A 221 19.16 -46.21 -17.38
C LYS A 221 20.30 -45.73 -18.31
N MET A 222 20.82 -44.52 -18.05
CA MET A 222 22.06 -44.06 -18.70
C MET A 222 23.28 -44.68 -18.01
N PRO A 223 24.37 -45.00 -18.76
CA PRO A 223 25.58 -45.58 -18.18
C PRO A 223 26.47 -44.50 -17.56
N ASP A 224 27.09 -44.84 -16.43
CA ASP A 224 28.12 -44.07 -15.74
C ASP A 224 29.38 -44.05 -16.61
N ASN A 225 29.92 -42.87 -16.91
CA ASN A 225 31.26 -42.70 -17.44
C ASN A 225 32.20 -42.21 -16.34
N ASN A 226 33.25 -42.99 -16.11
CA ASN A 226 34.45 -42.67 -15.38
C ASN A 226 35.14 -41.38 -15.83
#